data_2e5fb70c833f439aab2dc017afd0fb86
#
_entry.id   2e5fb70c833f439aab2dc017afd0fb86
#
_cell.length_a   1.000
_cell.length_b   1.000
_cell.length_c   1.000
_cell.angle_alpha   90.00
_cell.angle_beta   90.00
_cell.angle_gamma   90.00
#
_symmetry.space_group_name_H-M   'P 1'
#
loop_
_entity.id
_entity.type
_entity.pdbx_description
1 polymer ?
#
loop_
_entity_poly.entity_id
_entity_poly.type
_entity_poly.pdbx_seq_one_letter_code
_entity_poly.pdbx_strand_id
1 'polypeptide(L)'
;MDKIIAMKKNIKDNPRNQKAINCALMIGRKGSKGFPGKIMYPMLGRPISWYSINAAKKSKFVNRIFVSTDSKELKKLAKKERVELIDRPRELATDKALGDHVFVHGYYEIKKIIEKENTKINTMILLFANAPTITGKLID
;
A
#
# COMPACT_ATOMS: atom_id res chain seq x y z
N MET A 1 13.69 -30.76 27.75
CA MET A 1 12.66 -29.76 27.40
C MET A 1 13.23 -28.63 26.52
N ASP A 2 14.38 -28.09 26.86
CA ASP A 2 14.96 -26.94 26.12
C ASP A 2 15.37 -27.24 24.68
N LYS A 3 15.82 -28.44 24.36
CA LYS A 3 16.15 -28.85 22.97
C LYS A 3 14.90 -28.94 22.06
N ILE A 4 13.74 -29.33 22.60
CA ILE A 4 12.50 -29.43 21.83
C ILE A 4 11.92 -28.04 21.53
N ILE A 5 12.09 -27.10 22.48
CA ILE A 5 11.68 -25.70 22.29
C ILE A 5 12.57 -24.99 21.26
N ALA A 6 13.89 -25.23 21.31
CA ALA A 6 14.82 -24.71 20.33
C ALA A 6 14.59 -25.28 18.92
N MET A 7 14.28 -26.57 18.79
CA MET A 7 13.91 -27.19 17.52
C MET A 7 12.57 -26.62 16.95
N LYS A 8 11.58 -26.37 17.80
CA LYS A 8 10.31 -25.74 17.34
C LYS A 8 10.51 -24.31 16.87
N LYS A 9 11.45 -23.55 17.48
CA LYS A 9 11.79 -22.20 17.05
C LYS A 9 12.49 -22.19 15.68
N ASN A 10 13.41 -23.13 15.45
CA ASN A 10 14.12 -23.27 14.18
C ASN A 10 13.24 -23.75 13.02
N ILE A 11 12.13 -24.43 13.28
CA ILE A 11 11.19 -24.86 12.23
C ILE A 11 10.33 -23.68 11.74
N LYS A 12 10.02 -22.70 12.62
CA LYS A 12 9.27 -21.50 12.25
C LYS A 12 10.08 -20.49 11.43
N ASP A 13 11.40 -20.48 11.59
CA ASP A 13 12.30 -19.52 10.93
C ASP A 13 12.93 -20.07 9.63
N ASN A 14 12.45 -21.20 9.10
CA ASN A 14 12.92 -21.74 7.83
C ASN A 14 12.41 -20.84 6.69
N PRO A 15 13.30 -20.17 5.92
CA PRO A 15 12.92 -19.27 4.84
C PRO A 15 12.08 -19.94 3.74
N ARG A 16 12.09 -21.27 3.66
CA ARG A 16 11.27 -22.05 2.71
C ARG A 16 9.79 -22.14 3.12
N ASN A 17 9.45 -21.83 4.39
CA ASN A 17 8.08 -21.95 4.92
C ASN A 17 7.44 -20.60 5.22
N GLN A 18 8.09 -19.50 4.80
CA GLN A 18 7.58 -18.16 5.04
C GLN A 18 6.39 -17.87 4.13
N LYS A 19 5.26 -17.46 4.73
CA LYS A 19 4.07 -17.04 4.00
C LYS A 19 4.42 -15.89 3.04
N ALA A 20 3.96 -15.97 1.81
CA ALA A 20 4.13 -14.93 0.80
C ALA A 20 2.79 -14.24 0.53
N ILE A 21 2.79 -12.91 0.42
CA ILE A 21 1.58 -12.12 0.17
C ILE A 21 1.79 -11.09 -0.93
N ASN A 22 0.69 -10.70 -1.56
CA ASN A 22 0.66 -9.63 -2.56
C ASN A 22 0.17 -8.35 -1.89
N CYS A 23 0.94 -7.28 -2.01
CA CYS A 23 0.65 -5.99 -1.43
C CYS A 23 0.36 -4.96 -2.53
N ALA A 24 -0.65 -4.13 -2.33
CA ALA A 24 -0.91 -2.98 -3.16
C ALA A 24 -0.47 -1.70 -2.43
N LEU A 25 0.21 -0.81 -3.13
CA LEU A 25 0.62 0.49 -2.62
C LEU A 25 0.02 1.58 -3.49
N MET A 26 -0.84 2.42 -2.92
CA MET A 26 -1.33 3.63 -3.55
C MET A 26 -0.46 4.81 -3.15
N ILE A 27 -0.01 5.57 -4.14
CA ILE A 27 0.72 6.82 -3.95
C ILE A 27 -0.20 7.99 -4.31
N GLY A 28 -0.39 8.91 -3.39
CA GLY A 28 -1.13 10.13 -3.62
C GLY A 28 -0.50 11.31 -2.91
N ARG A 29 -0.38 12.46 -3.55
CA ARG A 29 0.12 13.69 -2.94
C ARG A 29 -0.96 14.75 -2.84
N LYS A 30 -0.81 15.67 -1.89
CA LYS A 30 -1.74 16.78 -1.68
C LYS A 30 -1.81 17.72 -2.88
N GLY A 31 -0.65 18.06 -3.45
CA GLY A 31 -0.54 19.04 -4.55
C GLY A 31 -0.56 18.39 -5.94
N SER A 32 -1.30 18.99 -6.87
CA SER A 32 -1.24 18.68 -8.29
C SER A 32 -1.24 20.01 -9.05
N LYS A 33 -0.25 20.25 -9.92
CA LYS A 33 -0.13 21.53 -10.65
C LYS A 33 -1.28 21.73 -11.63
N GLY A 34 -1.69 20.68 -12.33
CA GLY A 34 -2.74 20.78 -13.35
C GLY A 34 -4.16 20.80 -12.79
N PHE A 35 -4.42 20.06 -11.72
CA PHE A 35 -5.73 20.01 -11.08
C PHE A 35 -5.54 19.80 -9.57
N PRO A 36 -5.47 20.88 -8.78
CA PRO A 36 -5.35 20.81 -7.33
C PRO A 36 -6.49 20.01 -6.70
N GLY A 37 -6.16 19.11 -5.76
CA GLY A 37 -7.16 18.28 -5.08
C GLY A 37 -7.73 17.14 -5.91
N LYS A 38 -7.19 16.86 -7.09
CA LYS A 38 -7.70 15.85 -8.03
C LYS A 38 -8.00 14.50 -7.38
N ILE A 39 -7.11 14.00 -6.53
CA ILE A 39 -7.26 12.68 -5.91
C ILE A 39 -8.47 12.59 -4.96
N MET A 40 -8.93 13.73 -4.45
CA MET A 40 -10.10 13.83 -3.57
C MET A 40 -11.32 14.40 -4.27
N TYR A 41 -11.22 14.71 -5.58
CA TYR A 41 -12.33 15.25 -6.34
C TYR A 41 -13.51 14.25 -6.34
N PRO A 42 -14.74 14.70 -6.07
CA PRO A 42 -15.90 13.82 -6.01
C PRO A 42 -16.30 13.36 -7.42
N MET A 43 -16.46 12.07 -7.58
CA MET A 43 -16.99 11.43 -8.79
C MET A 43 -18.02 10.40 -8.36
N LEU A 44 -19.25 10.51 -8.86
CA LEU A 44 -20.36 9.61 -8.51
C LEU A 44 -20.52 9.40 -6.99
N GLY A 45 -20.38 10.49 -6.22
CA GLY A 45 -20.57 10.49 -4.76
C GLY A 45 -19.38 9.95 -3.94
N ARG A 46 -18.24 9.66 -4.57
CA ARG A 46 -17.01 9.19 -3.89
C ARG A 46 -15.79 9.94 -4.39
N PRO A 47 -14.74 10.14 -3.56
CA PRO A 47 -13.47 10.67 -4.05
C PRO A 47 -12.85 9.76 -5.11
N ILE A 48 -12.19 10.33 -6.12
CA ILE A 48 -11.54 9.55 -7.19
C ILE A 48 -10.63 8.46 -6.62
N SER A 49 -9.81 8.76 -5.61
CA SER A 49 -8.92 7.80 -4.97
C SER A 49 -9.63 6.62 -4.30
N TRP A 50 -10.90 6.78 -3.91
CA TRP A 50 -11.69 5.69 -3.35
C TRP A 50 -11.84 4.51 -4.32
N TYR A 51 -11.96 4.80 -5.61
CA TYR A 51 -12.18 3.75 -6.63
C TYR A 51 -10.98 2.79 -6.73
N SER A 52 -9.76 3.31 -6.67
CA SER A 52 -8.55 2.47 -6.67
C SER A 52 -8.44 1.62 -5.40
N ILE A 53 -8.74 2.18 -4.24
CA ILE A 53 -8.80 1.42 -2.97
C ILE A 53 -9.87 0.33 -3.06
N ASN A 54 -11.07 0.66 -3.54
CA ASN A 54 -12.17 -0.28 -3.66
C ASN A 54 -11.85 -1.40 -4.66
N ALA A 55 -11.19 -1.09 -5.78
CA ALA A 55 -10.73 -2.08 -6.75
C ALA A 55 -9.74 -3.07 -6.11
N ALA A 56 -8.75 -2.58 -5.37
CA ALA A 56 -7.80 -3.43 -4.66
C ALA A 56 -8.49 -4.31 -3.60
N LYS A 57 -9.48 -3.78 -2.88
CA LYS A 57 -10.28 -4.55 -1.91
C LYS A 57 -11.10 -5.67 -2.56
N LYS A 58 -11.55 -5.49 -3.79
CA LYS A 58 -12.32 -6.48 -4.56
C LYS A 58 -11.45 -7.45 -5.34
N SER A 59 -10.16 -7.19 -5.45
CA SER A 59 -9.21 -8.11 -6.06
C SER A 59 -9.07 -9.38 -5.21
N LYS A 60 -9.03 -10.53 -5.86
CA LYS A 60 -8.73 -11.82 -5.23
C LYS A 60 -7.23 -12.02 -5.01
N PHE A 61 -6.43 -11.22 -5.72
CA PHE A 61 -4.98 -11.31 -5.73
C PHE A 61 -4.32 -10.46 -4.63
N VAL A 62 -4.90 -9.32 -4.27
CA VAL A 62 -4.36 -8.41 -3.26
C VAL A 62 -4.69 -8.89 -1.85
N ASN A 63 -3.67 -9.03 -1.01
CA ASN A 63 -3.82 -9.43 0.39
C ASN A 63 -3.82 -8.23 1.34
N ARG A 64 -2.98 -7.20 1.08
CA ARG A 64 -2.89 -6.00 1.92
C ARG A 64 -2.77 -4.75 1.06
N ILE A 65 -3.33 -3.66 1.56
CA ILE A 65 -3.38 -2.38 0.86
C ILE A 65 -2.76 -1.31 1.75
N PHE A 66 -1.84 -0.56 1.18
CA PHE A 66 -1.12 0.53 1.81
C PHE A 66 -1.30 1.82 1.02
N VAL A 67 -1.30 2.94 1.72
CA VAL A 67 -1.38 4.28 1.12
C VAL A 67 -0.22 5.12 1.63
N SER A 68 0.60 5.64 0.71
CA SER A 68 1.65 6.62 1.00
C SER A 68 1.18 8.00 0.56
N THR A 69 0.96 8.91 1.51
CA THR A 69 0.43 10.24 1.23
C THR A 69 0.82 11.28 2.27
N ASP A 70 0.93 12.53 1.84
CA ASP A 70 1.01 13.73 2.65
C ASP A 70 -0.36 14.45 2.78
N SER A 71 -1.37 14.03 2.03
CA SER A 71 -2.73 14.58 2.09
C SER A 71 -3.47 14.13 3.34
N LYS A 72 -3.91 15.10 4.16
CA LYS A 72 -4.74 14.83 5.36
C LYS A 72 -6.08 14.18 4.98
N GLU A 73 -6.67 14.58 3.88
CA GLU A 73 -7.93 14.07 3.37
C GLU A 73 -7.80 12.62 2.92
N LEU A 74 -6.73 12.30 2.19
CA LEU A 74 -6.46 10.93 1.76
C LEU A 74 -6.11 10.03 2.95
N LYS A 75 -5.40 10.54 3.97
CA LYS A 75 -5.19 9.80 5.23
C LYS A 75 -6.50 9.47 5.94
N LYS A 76 -7.45 10.41 5.98
CA LYS A 76 -8.79 10.18 6.55
C LYS A 76 -9.56 9.12 5.76
N LEU A 77 -9.51 9.20 4.43
CA LEU A 77 -10.12 8.19 3.56
C LEU A 77 -9.53 6.80 3.81
N ALA A 78 -8.20 6.68 3.82
CA ALA A 78 -7.51 5.43 4.08
C ALA A 78 -7.93 4.80 5.43
N LYS A 79 -8.00 5.60 6.49
CA LYS A 79 -8.48 5.16 7.81
C LYS A 79 -9.94 4.69 7.76
N LYS A 80 -10.83 5.43 7.09
CA LYS A 80 -12.23 5.06 6.90
C LYS A 80 -12.36 3.74 6.16
N GLU A 81 -11.54 3.54 5.16
CA GLU A 81 -11.50 2.33 4.35
C GLU A 81 -10.71 1.18 5.00
N ARG A 82 -10.14 1.41 6.19
CA ARG A 82 -9.35 0.42 6.94
C ARG A 82 -8.16 -0.14 6.15
N VAL A 83 -7.49 0.74 5.39
CA VAL A 83 -6.23 0.43 4.71
C VAL A 83 -5.06 1.07 5.46
N GLU A 84 -3.89 0.49 5.29
CA GLU A 84 -2.71 0.86 6.07
C GLU A 84 -2.03 2.11 5.51
N LEU A 85 -1.48 2.93 6.40
CA LEU A 85 -0.77 4.15 6.02
C LEU A 85 0.74 3.95 6.13
N ILE A 86 1.45 4.46 5.13
CA ILE A 86 2.90 4.63 5.14
C ILE A 86 3.18 6.13 5.29
N ASP A 87 3.97 6.49 6.29
CA ASP A 87 4.43 7.86 6.46
C ASP A 87 5.40 8.23 5.34
N ARG A 88 5.09 9.34 4.66
CA ARG A 88 5.93 9.86 3.58
C ARG A 88 6.85 10.93 4.16
N PRO A 89 8.18 10.78 4.02
CA PRO A 89 9.13 11.83 4.39
C PRO A 89 8.86 13.10 3.60
N ARG A 90 9.16 14.26 4.21
CA ARG A 90 8.92 15.57 3.59
C ARG A 90 9.64 15.73 2.25
N GLU A 91 10.82 15.16 2.12
CA GLU A 91 11.64 15.19 0.90
C GLU A 91 10.94 14.51 -0.27
N LEU A 92 10.11 13.49 0.01
CA LEU A 92 9.33 12.76 -0.98
C LEU A 92 7.91 13.32 -1.18
N ALA A 93 7.54 14.35 -0.45
CA ALA A 93 6.24 15.02 -0.57
C ALA A 93 6.30 16.27 -1.51
N THR A 94 7.45 16.53 -2.12
CA THR A 94 7.67 17.69 -3.01
C THR A 94 7.26 17.42 -4.45
N ASP A 95 7.06 18.49 -5.22
CA ASP A 95 6.81 18.41 -6.67
C ASP A 95 7.98 17.83 -7.47
N LYS A 96 9.20 17.89 -6.90
CA LYS A 96 10.42 17.35 -7.50
C LYS A 96 10.64 15.88 -7.24
N ALA A 97 9.92 15.29 -6.27
CA ALA A 97 10.02 13.88 -5.98
C ALA A 97 9.42 13.05 -7.12
N LEU A 98 10.23 12.18 -7.69
CA LEU A 98 9.78 11.24 -8.70
C LEU A 98 8.88 10.17 -8.07
N GLY A 99 7.83 9.78 -8.81
CA GLY A 99 6.91 8.73 -8.37
C GLY A 99 7.61 7.42 -8.00
N ASP A 100 8.67 7.08 -8.75
CA ASP A 100 9.48 5.88 -8.52
C ASP A 100 10.16 5.89 -7.16
N HIS A 101 10.72 7.02 -6.73
CA HIS A 101 11.36 7.17 -5.42
C HIS A 101 10.35 7.00 -4.28
N VAL A 102 9.14 7.52 -4.46
CA VAL A 102 8.06 7.37 -3.49
C VAL A 102 7.61 5.91 -3.40
N PHE A 103 7.51 5.24 -4.53
CA PHE A 103 7.15 3.81 -4.57
C PHE A 103 8.21 2.95 -3.92
N VAL A 104 9.48 3.17 -4.24
CA VAL A 104 10.62 2.45 -3.64
C VAL A 104 10.66 2.66 -2.13
N HIS A 105 10.48 3.89 -1.65
CA HIS A 105 10.36 4.16 -0.21
C HIS A 105 9.23 3.35 0.42
N GLY A 106 8.03 3.43 -0.17
CA GLY A 106 6.86 2.69 0.31
C GLY A 106 7.09 1.17 0.34
N TYR A 107 7.75 0.63 -0.69
CA TYR A 107 8.12 -0.78 -0.72
C TYR A 107 8.99 -1.18 0.48
N TYR A 108 10.04 -0.42 0.79
CA TYR A 108 10.91 -0.75 1.91
C TYR A 108 10.21 -0.62 3.26
N GLU A 109 9.34 0.37 3.44
CA GLU A 109 8.54 0.50 4.67
C GLU A 109 7.56 -0.67 4.83
N ILE A 110 6.87 -1.06 3.76
CA ILE A 110 5.99 -2.24 3.75
C ILE A 110 6.80 -3.50 4.04
N LYS A 111 7.95 -3.67 3.42
CA LYS A 111 8.83 -4.82 3.64
C LYS A 111 9.19 -4.97 5.12
N LYS A 112 9.56 -3.88 5.80
CA LYS A 112 9.84 -3.89 7.24
C LYS A 112 8.64 -4.36 8.07
N ILE A 113 7.43 -3.93 7.71
CA ILE A 113 6.19 -4.33 8.40
C ILE A 113 5.93 -5.83 8.21
N ILE A 114 6.00 -6.29 6.97
CA ILE A 114 5.69 -7.67 6.59
C ILE A 114 6.70 -8.66 7.16
N GLU A 115 7.99 -8.32 7.14
CA GLU A 115 9.06 -9.19 7.67
C GLU A 115 8.96 -9.38 9.19
N LYS A 116 8.52 -8.35 9.95
CA LYS A 116 8.24 -8.49 11.39
C LYS A 116 7.16 -9.51 11.69
N GLU A 117 6.27 -9.77 10.76
CA GLU A 117 5.19 -10.76 10.85
C GLU A 117 5.60 -12.14 10.31
N ASN A 118 6.89 -12.36 10.09
CA ASN A 118 7.44 -13.58 9.48
C ASN A 118 6.77 -13.92 8.12
N THR A 119 6.51 -12.89 7.35
CA THR A 119 5.88 -12.96 6.02
C THR A 119 6.78 -12.27 5.02
N LYS A 120 6.69 -12.61 3.75
CA LYS A 120 7.41 -11.96 2.67
C LYS A 120 6.47 -11.40 1.61
N ILE A 121 6.92 -10.36 0.93
CA ILE A 121 6.20 -9.80 -0.23
C ILE A 121 6.49 -10.70 -1.43
N ASN A 122 5.42 -11.21 -2.05
CA ASN A 122 5.48 -11.92 -3.32
C ASN A 122 5.40 -10.93 -4.49
N THR A 123 4.42 -10.04 -4.46
CA THR A 123 4.20 -9.04 -5.51
C THR A 123 3.86 -7.69 -4.88
N MET A 124 4.40 -6.61 -5.47
CA MET A 124 3.98 -5.25 -5.19
C MET A 124 3.21 -4.67 -6.37
N ILE A 125 2.02 -4.18 -6.10
CA ILE A 125 1.13 -3.58 -7.09
C ILE A 125 1.08 -2.08 -6.84
N LEU A 126 1.47 -1.28 -7.84
CA LEU A 126 1.31 0.16 -7.78
C LEU A 126 -0.12 0.56 -8.17
N LEU A 127 -0.81 1.25 -7.27
CA LEU A 127 -2.11 1.83 -7.52
C LEU A 127 -2.00 3.35 -7.68
N PHE A 128 -2.56 3.87 -8.75
CA PHE A 128 -2.67 5.32 -8.95
C PHE A 128 -3.93 5.86 -8.27
N ALA A 129 -3.76 6.90 -7.46
CA ALA A 129 -4.87 7.54 -6.74
C ALA A 129 -5.88 8.25 -7.66
N ASN A 130 -5.54 8.43 -8.92
CA ASN A 130 -6.34 9.09 -9.95
C ASN A 130 -6.81 8.16 -11.08
N ALA A 131 -6.94 6.87 -10.81
CA ALA A 131 -7.39 5.85 -11.77
C ALA A 131 -8.78 5.31 -11.38
N PRO A 132 -9.87 6.09 -11.59
CA PRO A 132 -11.20 5.69 -11.13
C PRO A 132 -11.84 4.55 -11.94
N THR A 133 -11.28 4.22 -13.10
CA THR A 133 -11.78 3.16 -13.98
C THR A 133 -11.18 1.78 -13.70
N ILE A 134 -10.22 1.70 -12.78
CA ILE A 134 -9.63 0.42 -12.38
C ILE A 134 -10.64 -0.46 -11.65
N THR A 135 -10.60 -1.76 -11.90
CA THR A 135 -11.44 -2.76 -11.24
C THR A 135 -10.61 -3.84 -10.59
N GLY A 136 -11.18 -4.57 -9.62
CA GLY A 136 -10.51 -5.72 -9.01
C GLY A 136 -10.09 -6.76 -10.06
N LYS A 137 -10.95 -7.02 -11.04
CA LYS A 137 -10.66 -7.94 -12.15
C LYS A 137 -9.47 -7.52 -13.03
N LEU A 138 -9.21 -6.21 -13.16
CA LEU A 138 -8.04 -5.71 -13.89
C LEU A 138 -6.74 -5.84 -13.07
N ILE A 139 -6.85 -5.94 -11.75
CA ILE A 139 -5.71 -6.16 -10.87
C ILE A 139 -5.33 -7.64 -10.83
N ASP A 140 -6.32 -8.53 -10.89
CA ASP A 140 -6.14 -9.98 -10.86
C ASP A 140 -5.54 -10.53 -12.18
#